data_418b4aee0e04e0134133abdf8ea1a152
#
_entry.id   418b4aee0e04e0134133abdf8ea1a152
#
_cell.length_a   1.000
_cell.length_b   1.000
_cell.length_c   1.000
_cell.angle_alpha   90.00
_cell.angle_beta   90.00
_cell.angle_gamma   90.00
#
_symmetry.space_group_name_H-M   'P 1'
#
loop_
_entity.id
_entity.type
_entity.pdbx_description
1 polymer ?
#
loop_
_entity_poly.entity_id
_entity_poly.type
_entity_poly.pdbx_seq_one_letter_code
_entity_poly.pdbx_strand_id
1 'polypeptide(L)'
;MKRHAIYFALALAGAAFTLQAAPLPAMSDPSLPVSHFITQVNADKSITYRLFALDARRVSIVTGATPDSFVSHDMTKAADGVWTWKSEPMKPNLYEYYFDVDGFRSVDTGSRYQKPQRQVNTSLILVPGSILDDREVAHGDLRTLSYHSKALNAERRLYVWTPPGYSGTGDPLPVLYFYHGFGDSGLSAIDQGRIPQIMDNLLAEGKIKPMLVVVPDTETDIPEAVAENFPPQERRKTFYPLNAQAADKELMQDIIPLIDARFNVRKDADGRALAGLSQGGYQALVSGMNHLESFGWLATFSGVTTTTVPNAGVEAQLKQPDAINKQLRNFTVVVGEKDSVTGKDIAGLKSELEKQQIKFDYHQYPGLNHEMDVWRPAYAEFVQKLFK
;
A
#
# COMPACT_ATOMS: atom_id res chain seq x y z
N MET A 1 25.10 -33.83 78.37
CA MET A 1 25.04 -32.53 77.66
C MET A 1 23.89 -32.57 76.69
N LYS A 2 22.71 -32.03 77.04
CA LYS A 2 21.53 -31.99 76.20
C LYS A 2 21.48 -30.63 75.49
N ARG A 3 21.47 -30.64 74.15
CA ARG A 3 21.28 -29.42 73.32
C ARG A 3 19.79 -29.25 73.05
N HIS A 4 19.26 -28.14 73.55
CA HIS A 4 17.89 -27.70 73.25
C HIS A 4 17.91 -26.93 71.93
N ALA A 5 17.14 -27.36 70.91
CA ALA A 5 16.89 -26.64 69.69
C ALA A 5 15.61 -25.77 69.88
N ILE A 6 15.76 -24.49 69.76
CA ILE A 6 14.60 -23.54 69.82
C ILE A 6 14.16 -23.35 68.34
N TYR A 7 12.94 -23.77 68.04
CA TYR A 7 12.27 -23.46 66.76
C TYR A 7 11.56 -22.13 66.87
N PHE A 8 12.00 -21.16 66.08
CA PHE A 8 11.23 -19.93 65.85
C PHE A 8 10.26 -20.20 64.69
N ALA A 9 8.96 -20.20 65.00
CA ALA A 9 7.89 -20.19 63.99
C ALA A 9 7.63 -18.75 63.57
N LEU A 10 8.04 -18.38 62.34
CA LEU A 10 7.64 -17.14 61.73
C LEU A 10 6.20 -17.32 61.17
N ALA A 11 5.21 -16.68 61.79
CA ALA A 11 3.89 -16.58 61.21
C ALA A 11 3.90 -15.45 60.13
N LEU A 12 3.91 -15.83 58.86
CA LEU A 12 3.62 -14.90 57.75
C LEU A 12 2.11 -14.62 57.77
N ALA A 13 1.70 -13.46 58.24
CA ALA A 13 0.36 -12.94 58.01
C ALA A 13 0.28 -12.46 56.56
N GLY A 14 -0.24 -13.31 55.66
CA GLY A 14 -0.57 -12.96 54.29
C GLY A 14 -1.76 -11.99 54.26
N ALA A 15 -1.49 -10.70 54.06
CA ALA A 15 -2.53 -9.77 53.68
C ALA A 15 -2.91 -10.12 52.22
N ALA A 16 -4.04 -10.78 52.02
CA ALA A 16 -4.63 -10.95 50.68
C ALA A 16 -5.12 -9.56 50.22
N PHE A 17 -4.33 -8.89 49.44
CA PHE A 17 -4.80 -7.78 48.62
C PHE A 17 -5.72 -8.36 47.57
N THR A 18 -7.03 -8.30 47.78
CA THR A 18 -7.98 -8.45 46.71
C THR A 18 -7.82 -7.25 45.79
N LEU A 19 -7.06 -7.40 44.71
CA LEU A 19 -7.14 -6.49 43.57
C LEU A 19 -8.57 -6.62 43.02
N GLN A 20 -9.45 -5.74 43.53
CA GLN A 20 -10.75 -5.54 42.93
C GLN A 20 -10.44 -4.82 41.61
N ALA A 21 -10.55 -5.57 40.49
CA ALA A 21 -10.46 -4.93 39.17
C ALA A 21 -11.48 -3.80 39.16
N ALA A 22 -11.01 -2.59 38.89
CA ALA A 22 -11.93 -1.49 38.65
C ALA A 22 -12.92 -1.90 37.58
N PRO A 23 -14.23 -1.63 37.74
CA PRO A 23 -15.18 -1.94 36.69
C PRO A 23 -14.68 -1.30 35.41
N LEU A 24 -14.66 -2.10 34.34
CA LEU A 24 -14.35 -1.57 33.00
C LEU A 24 -15.30 -0.39 32.77
N PRO A 25 -14.77 0.79 32.38
CA PRO A 25 -15.65 1.94 32.12
C PRO A 25 -16.66 1.53 31.05
N ALA A 26 -17.90 1.97 31.21
CA ALA A 26 -18.94 1.77 30.21
C ALA A 26 -18.39 2.25 28.85
N MET A 27 -18.31 1.38 27.86
CA MET A 27 -17.61 1.66 26.62
C MET A 27 -18.26 2.76 25.77
N SER A 28 -19.50 3.17 26.10
CA SER A 28 -20.20 4.33 25.56
C SER A 28 -21.49 4.57 26.34
N ASP A 29 -21.96 5.81 26.38
CA ASP A 29 -23.32 6.11 26.81
C ASP A 29 -24.27 5.69 25.65
N PRO A 30 -25.14 4.67 25.84
CA PRO A 30 -26.03 4.19 24.80
C PRO A 30 -27.09 5.22 24.39
N SER A 31 -27.26 6.31 25.14
CA SER A 31 -28.14 7.42 24.78
C SER A 31 -27.54 8.36 23.73
N LEU A 32 -26.22 8.30 23.51
CA LEU A 32 -25.53 9.15 22.55
C LEU A 32 -25.45 8.45 21.18
N PRO A 33 -25.59 9.20 20.07
CA PRO A 33 -25.46 8.62 18.76
C PRO A 33 -24.01 8.16 18.48
N VAL A 34 -23.83 7.11 17.69
CA VAL A 34 -22.51 6.59 17.32
C VAL A 34 -21.59 7.69 16.75
N SER A 35 -22.17 8.64 16.01
CA SER A 35 -21.43 9.80 15.46
C SER A 35 -20.74 10.67 16.52
N HIS A 36 -21.13 10.55 17.78
CA HIS A 36 -20.50 11.25 18.90
C HIS A 36 -19.11 10.69 19.22
N PHE A 37 -18.85 9.43 18.85
CA PHE A 37 -17.62 8.71 19.20
C PHE A 37 -16.67 8.48 18.03
N ILE A 38 -17.11 8.72 16.80
CA ILE A 38 -16.34 8.40 15.58
C ILE A 38 -15.85 9.64 14.86
N THR A 39 -14.69 9.51 14.23
CA THR A 39 -14.16 10.48 13.28
C THR A 39 -15.06 10.59 12.06
N GLN A 40 -15.34 11.81 11.60
CA GLN A 40 -16.21 12.04 10.45
C GLN A 40 -15.84 13.30 9.65
N VAL A 41 -16.16 13.27 8.36
CA VAL A 41 -16.07 14.42 7.47
C VAL A 41 -17.36 15.26 7.60
N ASN A 42 -17.20 16.55 7.79
CA ASN A 42 -18.32 17.51 7.89
C ASN A 42 -18.77 17.99 6.49
N ALA A 43 -19.93 18.62 6.43
CA ALA A 43 -20.47 19.16 5.18
C ALA A 43 -19.56 20.22 4.51
N ASP A 44 -18.78 20.96 5.31
CA ASP A 44 -17.78 21.93 4.85
C ASP A 44 -16.46 21.28 4.42
N LYS A 45 -16.40 19.94 4.41
CA LYS A 45 -15.18 19.13 4.15
C LYS A 45 -14.09 19.23 5.21
N SER A 46 -14.32 19.87 6.34
CA SER A 46 -13.46 19.70 7.51
C SER A 46 -13.64 18.30 8.11
N ILE A 47 -12.65 17.83 8.86
CA ILE A 47 -12.70 16.54 9.52
C ILE A 47 -12.77 16.79 11.02
N THR A 48 -13.78 16.22 11.70
CA THR A 48 -13.83 16.16 13.16
C THR A 48 -13.31 14.80 13.59
N TYR A 49 -12.08 14.77 14.10
CA TYR A 49 -11.47 13.59 14.69
C TYR A 49 -11.99 13.38 16.11
N ARG A 50 -12.33 12.15 16.46
CA ARG A 50 -12.85 11.77 17.78
C ARG A 50 -12.23 10.47 18.24
N LEU A 51 -11.94 10.43 19.56
CA LEU A 51 -11.48 9.23 20.23
C LEU A 51 -12.08 9.20 21.65
N PHE A 52 -12.76 8.11 22.00
CA PHE A 52 -13.15 7.87 23.37
C PHE A 52 -11.97 7.25 24.15
N ALA A 53 -11.45 8.00 25.13
CA ALA A 53 -10.33 7.56 25.97
C ALA A 53 -10.46 8.22 27.36
N LEU A 54 -11.30 7.60 28.19
CA LEU A 54 -11.70 8.18 29.50
C LEU A 54 -10.50 8.41 30.42
N ASP A 55 -9.57 7.46 30.49
CA ASP A 55 -8.45 7.50 31.42
C ASP A 55 -7.18 8.13 30.83
N ALA A 56 -7.19 8.50 29.54
CA ALA A 56 -6.05 9.15 28.91
C ALA A 56 -5.80 10.55 29.50
N ARG A 57 -4.52 10.85 29.71
CA ARG A 57 -4.05 12.17 30.21
C ARG A 57 -3.80 13.13 29.05
N ARG A 58 -3.37 12.61 27.90
CA ARG A 58 -3.11 13.37 26.68
C ARG A 58 -3.50 12.54 25.47
N VAL A 59 -4.19 13.16 24.54
CA VAL A 59 -4.44 12.60 23.20
C VAL A 59 -4.10 13.66 22.17
N SER A 60 -3.34 13.26 21.15
CA SER A 60 -3.08 14.07 19.97
C SER A 60 -3.51 13.30 18.74
N ILE A 61 -4.01 14.00 17.74
CA ILE A 61 -4.18 13.46 16.39
C ILE A 61 -2.91 13.76 15.60
N VAL A 62 -2.36 12.75 14.92
CA VAL A 62 -1.23 12.90 14.00
C VAL A 62 -1.72 12.64 12.58
N THR A 63 -1.58 13.65 11.74
CA THR A 63 -1.95 13.61 10.32
C THR A 63 -0.71 13.60 9.44
N GLY A 64 -0.83 13.08 8.22
CA GLY A 64 0.27 12.96 7.26
C GLY A 64 0.52 11.52 6.85
N ALA A 65 1.19 11.33 5.72
CA ALA A 65 1.40 10.02 5.09
C ALA A 65 2.82 9.46 5.32
N THR A 66 3.79 10.33 5.60
CA THR A 66 5.20 9.98 5.79
C THR A 66 5.75 10.65 7.05
N PRO A 67 6.83 10.13 7.65
CA PRO A 67 7.43 10.76 8.84
C PRO A 67 7.75 12.24 8.66
N ASP A 68 8.18 12.65 7.48
CA ASP A 68 8.51 14.06 7.18
C ASP A 68 7.28 14.96 7.03
N SER A 69 6.08 14.35 6.85
CA SER A 69 4.80 15.06 6.72
C SER A 69 3.93 14.97 7.97
N PHE A 70 4.36 14.25 9.01
CA PHE A 70 3.57 14.10 10.22
C PHE A 70 3.43 15.41 10.97
N VAL A 71 2.17 15.81 11.21
CA VAL A 71 1.80 16.98 12.03
C VAL A 71 0.93 16.52 13.16
N SER A 72 1.34 16.83 14.39
CA SER A 72 0.59 16.50 15.62
C SER A 72 -0.23 17.69 16.09
N HIS A 73 -1.49 17.42 16.44
CA HIS A 73 -2.42 18.41 17.01
C HIS A 73 -2.99 17.87 18.31
N ASP A 74 -2.86 18.64 19.40
CA ASP A 74 -3.44 18.27 20.69
C ASP A 74 -4.98 18.30 20.61
N MET A 75 -5.61 17.27 21.15
CA MET A 75 -7.05 17.14 21.20
C MET A 75 -7.62 17.65 22.52
N THR A 76 -8.86 18.13 22.51
CA THR A 76 -9.57 18.60 23.71
C THR A 76 -10.48 17.50 24.26
N LYS A 77 -10.36 17.21 25.55
CA LYS A 77 -11.17 16.21 26.26
C LYS A 77 -12.48 16.83 26.75
N ALA A 78 -13.60 16.21 26.45
CA ALA A 78 -14.92 16.53 27.05
C ALA A 78 -15.15 15.76 28.36
N ALA A 79 -16.16 16.13 29.10
CA ALA A 79 -16.47 15.53 30.41
C ALA A 79 -16.86 14.04 30.31
N ASP A 80 -17.38 13.62 29.18
CA ASP A 80 -17.75 12.23 28.86
C ASP A 80 -16.57 11.35 28.42
N GLY A 81 -15.36 11.90 28.36
CA GLY A 81 -14.15 11.19 27.98
C GLY A 81 -13.87 11.15 26.48
N VAL A 82 -14.68 11.83 25.66
CA VAL A 82 -14.42 11.97 24.22
C VAL A 82 -13.42 13.08 23.98
N TRP A 83 -12.35 12.74 23.26
CA TRP A 83 -11.35 13.69 22.78
C TRP A 83 -11.71 14.13 21.37
N THR A 84 -11.56 15.41 21.07
CA THR A 84 -11.97 16.00 19.79
C THR A 84 -10.94 17.00 19.27
N TRP A 85 -10.70 16.95 17.96
CA TRP A 85 -10.02 18.00 17.21
C TRP A 85 -10.68 18.14 15.83
N LYS A 86 -10.79 19.38 15.33
CA LYS A 86 -11.40 19.68 14.02
C LYS A 86 -10.37 20.34 13.12
N SER A 87 -10.23 19.81 11.88
CA SER A 87 -9.38 20.41 10.86
C SER A 87 -10.04 21.61 10.18
N GLU A 88 -9.25 22.38 9.45
CA GLU A 88 -9.77 23.25 8.40
C GLU A 88 -10.41 22.39 7.27
N PRO A 89 -11.22 22.99 6.37
CA PRO A 89 -11.74 22.30 5.20
C PRO A 89 -10.63 21.71 4.35
N MET A 90 -10.76 20.42 3.99
CA MET A 90 -9.77 19.64 3.26
C MET A 90 -10.17 19.48 1.80
N LYS A 91 -9.19 19.33 0.91
CA LYS A 91 -9.45 18.98 -0.50
C LYS A 91 -9.98 17.54 -0.59
N PRO A 92 -10.80 17.21 -1.62
CA PRO A 92 -11.19 15.83 -1.88
C PRO A 92 -9.97 14.91 -2.05
N ASN A 93 -9.81 13.95 -1.15
CA ASN A 93 -8.70 12.98 -1.13
C ASN A 93 -8.91 11.93 -0.03
N LEU A 94 -8.05 10.92 0.02
CA LEU A 94 -7.94 9.96 1.12
C LEU A 94 -6.74 10.32 1.99
N TYR A 95 -7.01 10.71 3.24
CA TYR A 95 -6.01 11.18 4.20
C TYR A 95 -5.67 10.10 5.21
N GLU A 96 -4.40 10.11 5.67
CA GLU A 96 -3.90 9.21 6.70
C GLU A 96 -3.81 9.92 8.05
N TYR A 97 -4.11 9.19 9.12
CA TYR A 97 -3.99 9.67 10.49
C TYR A 97 -3.85 8.53 11.48
N TYR A 98 -3.38 8.86 12.68
CA TYR A 98 -3.44 8.01 13.86
C TYR A 98 -3.57 8.86 15.14
N PHE A 99 -3.97 8.23 16.23
CA PHE A 99 -3.97 8.89 17.55
C PHE A 99 -2.69 8.55 18.30
N ASP A 100 -2.10 9.55 18.95
CA ASP A 100 -1.11 9.39 20.02
C ASP A 100 -1.82 9.51 21.36
N VAL A 101 -1.90 8.41 22.11
CA VAL A 101 -2.57 8.33 23.41
C VAL A 101 -1.52 8.10 24.48
N ASP A 102 -1.20 9.11 25.26
CA ASP A 102 -0.16 9.06 26.30
C ASP A 102 1.20 8.53 25.81
N GLY A 103 1.56 8.80 24.54
CA GLY A 103 2.78 8.33 23.88
C GLY A 103 2.64 6.98 23.16
N PHE A 104 1.45 6.38 23.16
CA PHE A 104 1.17 5.15 22.43
C PHE A 104 0.41 5.46 21.14
N ARG A 105 0.92 4.95 20.00
CA ARG A 105 0.24 5.07 18.72
C ARG A 105 -0.95 4.13 18.66
N SER A 106 -2.13 4.67 18.37
CA SER A 106 -3.38 3.94 18.20
C SER A 106 -4.01 4.25 16.85
N VAL A 107 -4.48 3.23 16.15
CA VAL A 107 -5.36 3.42 15.01
C VAL A 107 -6.77 3.72 15.47
N ASP A 108 -7.54 4.40 14.64
CA ASP A 108 -8.97 4.63 14.87
C ASP A 108 -9.75 3.36 14.48
N THR A 109 -10.16 2.60 15.47
CA THR A 109 -10.95 1.37 15.25
C THR A 109 -12.37 1.65 14.72
N GLY A 110 -12.85 2.88 14.81
CA GLY A 110 -14.11 3.35 14.23
C GLY A 110 -13.98 3.78 12.77
N SER A 111 -12.75 3.89 12.24
CA SER A 111 -12.55 4.24 10.85
C SER A 111 -12.98 3.12 9.91
N ARG A 112 -13.73 3.49 8.85
CA ARG A 112 -14.13 2.56 7.81
C ARG A 112 -12.93 2.00 7.01
N TYR A 113 -11.87 2.79 6.89
CA TYR A 113 -10.69 2.43 6.10
C TYR A 113 -9.45 2.40 6.98
N GLN A 114 -8.68 1.33 6.81
CA GLN A 114 -7.41 1.13 7.50
C GLN A 114 -6.31 0.97 6.45
N LYS A 115 -5.08 1.34 6.81
CA LYS A 115 -3.90 1.06 6.01
C LYS A 115 -3.20 -0.15 6.61
N PRO A 116 -3.44 -1.36 6.10
CA PRO A 116 -2.75 -2.55 6.56
C PRO A 116 -1.34 -2.55 5.99
N GLN A 117 -0.38 -2.20 6.82
CA GLN A 117 1.05 -2.22 6.48
C GLN A 117 1.83 -3.11 7.43
N ARG A 118 3.00 -3.57 6.98
CA ARG A 118 3.94 -4.34 7.81
C ARG A 118 4.67 -3.45 8.81
N GLN A 119 4.92 -2.18 8.48
CA GLN A 119 5.70 -1.26 9.31
C GLN A 119 4.83 -0.32 10.14
N VAL A 120 3.87 0.34 9.53
CA VAL A 120 3.07 1.39 10.16
C VAL A 120 1.62 1.29 9.74
N ASN A 121 0.77 0.91 10.67
CA ASN A 121 -0.67 0.99 10.48
C ASN A 121 -1.17 2.39 10.80
N THR A 122 -1.96 2.95 9.91
CA THR A 122 -2.69 4.20 10.08
C THR A 122 -4.16 3.99 9.74
N SER A 123 -5.00 4.89 10.19
CA SER A 123 -6.38 4.97 9.75
C SER A 123 -6.48 5.90 8.55
N LEU A 124 -7.48 5.66 7.72
CA LEU A 124 -7.72 6.43 6.52
C LEU A 124 -9.08 7.11 6.61
N ILE A 125 -9.19 8.33 6.09
CA ILE A 125 -10.46 9.04 5.99
C ILE A 125 -10.62 9.67 4.61
N LEU A 126 -11.73 9.36 3.95
CA LEU A 126 -12.06 9.87 2.63
C LEU A 126 -12.82 11.19 2.71
N VAL A 127 -12.24 12.26 2.21
CA VAL A 127 -12.95 13.52 1.92
C VAL A 127 -13.49 13.44 0.50
N PRO A 128 -14.82 13.44 0.33
CA PRO A 128 -15.44 13.13 -0.96
C PRO A 128 -15.27 14.23 -2.00
N GLY A 129 -15.37 13.84 -3.30
CA GLY A 129 -15.32 14.72 -4.47
C GLY A 129 -14.17 14.42 -5.42
N SER A 130 -13.61 13.21 -5.38
CA SER A 130 -12.51 12.76 -6.24
C SER A 130 -12.81 11.45 -6.98
N ILE A 131 -11.86 10.98 -7.79
CA ILE A 131 -11.92 9.66 -8.43
C ILE A 131 -11.85 8.51 -7.42
N LEU A 132 -11.45 8.81 -6.18
CA LEU A 132 -11.29 7.84 -5.10
C LEU A 132 -12.61 7.48 -4.40
N ASP A 133 -13.70 8.18 -4.71
CA ASP A 133 -14.99 8.02 -4.05
C ASP A 133 -15.63 6.66 -4.35
N ASP A 134 -16.37 6.15 -3.38
CA ASP A 134 -17.36 5.10 -3.60
C ASP A 134 -18.57 5.75 -4.29
N ARG A 135 -18.68 5.60 -5.62
CA ARG A 135 -19.77 6.17 -6.41
C ARG A 135 -20.86 5.13 -6.65
N GLU A 136 -22.08 5.57 -6.92
CA GLU A 136 -23.18 4.71 -7.34
C GLU A 136 -23.02 4.32 -8.81
N VAL A 137 -22.09 3.42 -9.10
CA VAL A 137 -21.81 2.86 -10.42
C VAL A 137 -21.79 1.34 -10.32
N ALA A 138 -21.76 0.64 -11.45
CA ALA A 138 -21.52 -0.80 -11.41
C ALA A 138 -20.11 -1.08 -10.86
N HIS A 139 -20.04 -1.96 -9.87
CA HIS A 139 -18.78 -2.32 -9.19
C HIS A 139 -18.23 -3.64 -9.68
N GLY A 140 -16.91 -3.70 -9.79
CA GLY A 140 -16.19 -4.94 -10.00
C GLY A 140 -16.12 -5.80 -8.73
N ASP A 141 -15.77 -7.07 -8.91
CA ASP A 141 -15.55 -7.99 -7.79
C ASP A 141 -14.09 -7.97 -7.37
N LEU A 142 -13.83 -7.82 -6.06
CA LEU A 142 -12.52 -8.03 -5.48
C LEU A 142 -12.42 -9.46 -4.92
N ARG A 143 -11.55 -10.28 -5.51
CA ARG A 143 -11.33 -11.67 -5.12
C ARG A 143 -9.98 -11.84 -4.46
N THR A 144 -9.94 -12.54 -3.33
CA THR A 144 -8.72 -12.98 -2.68
C THR A 144 -8.41 -14.41 -3.09
N LEU A 145 -7.22 -14.65 -3.63
CA LEU A 145 -6.75 -15.98 -3.97
C LEU A 145 -5.59 -16.37 -3.06
N SER A 146 -5.70 -17.53 -2.42
CA SER A 146 -4.58 -18.19 -1.74
C SER A 146 -4.00 -19.25 -2.67
N TYR A 147 -2.68 -19.39 -2.69
CA TYR A 147 -1.98 -20.38 -3.50
C TYR A 147 -0.65 -20.76 -2.85
N HIS A 148 -0.19 -21.95 -3.16
CA HIS A 148 1.16 -22.36 -2.83
C HIS A 148 2.12 -21.88 -3.91
N SER A 149 3.03 -20.95 -3.57
CA SER A 149 4.10 -20.52 -4.46
C SER A 149 5.19 -21.58 -4.48
N LYS A 150 5.42 -22.17 -5.64
CA LYS A 150 6.53 -23.12 -5.86
C LYS A 150 7.87 -22.37 -5.89
N ALA A 151 7.86 -21.18 -6.44
CA ALA A 151 9.04 -20.33 -6.54
C ALA A 151 9.63 -19.95 -5.17
N LEU A 152 8.72 -19.71 -4.18
CA LEU A 152 9.08 -19.29 -2.82
C LEU A 152 8.95 -20.40 -1.78
N ASN A 153 8.37 -21.54 -2.15
CA ASN A 153 8.01 -22.64 -1.25
C ASN A 153 7.18 -22.15 -0.03
N ALA A 154 6.16 -21.35 -0.28
CA ALA A 154 5.34 -20.72 0.75
C ALA A 154 3.88 -20.57 0.32
N GLU A 155 2.97 -20.55 1.31
CA GLU A 155 1.59 -20.15 1.10
C GLU A 155 1.52 -18.63 0.90
N ARG A 156 0.95 -18.23 -0.22
CA ARG A 156 0.89 -16.84 -0.65
C ARG A 156 -0.54 -16.40 -0.91
N ARG A 157 -0.73 -15.10 -0.98
CA ARG A 157 -2.03 -14.48 -1.26
C ARG A 157 -1.87 -13.35 -2.28
N LEU A 158 -2.88 -13.23 -3.15
CA LEU A 158 -3.01 -12.09 -4.06
C LEU A 158 -4.47 -11.65 -4.17
N TYR A 159 -4.67 -10.44 -4.67
CA TYR A 159 -5.99 -9.86 -4.88
C TYR A 159 -6.21 -9.67 -6.37
N VAL A 160 -7.43 -9.95 -6.83
CA VAL A 160 -7.83 -9.77 -8.23
C VAL A 160 -9.10 -8.94 -8.26
N TRP A 161 -9.01 -7.74 -8.81
CA TRP A 161 -10.21 -7.00 -9.20
C TRP A 161 -10.62 -7.44 -10.62
N THR A 162 -11.89 -7.79 -10.78
CA THR A 162 -12.49 -8.10 -12.09
C THR A 162 -13.55 -7.04 -12.42
N PRO A 163 -13.71 -6.62 -13.68
CA PRO A 163 -14.69 -5.59 -14.02
C PRO A 163 -16.13 -6.03 -13.75
N PRO A 164 -17.06 -5.09 -13.58
CA PRO A 164 -18.48 -5.40 -13.39
C PRO A 164 -19.00 -6.37 -14.44
N GLY A 165 -19.73 -7.39 -14.00
CA GLY A 165 -20.32 -8.40 -14.89
C GLY A 165 -19.35 -9.41 -15.47
N TYR A 166 -18.10 -9.49 -14.99
CA TYR A 166 -17.14 -10.51 -15.43
C TYR A 166 -17.61 -11.92 -15.07
N SER A 167 -17.93 -12.71 -16.10
CA SER A 167 -18.44 -14.09 -15.95
C SER A 167 -17.38 -15.19 -16.17
N GLY A 168 -16.20 -14.82 -16.67
CA GLY A 168 -15.19 -15.78 -17.12
C GLY A 168 -15.46 -16.35 -18.51
N THR A 169 -16.50 -15.88 -19.20
CA THR A 169 -16.86 -16.24 -20.56
C THR A 169 -16.75 -15.04 -21.49
N GLY A 170 -16.84 -15.26 -22.83
CA GLY A 170 -16.71 -14.19 -23.83
C GLY A 170 -15.25 -13.97 -24.24
N ASP A 171 -14.94 -12.76 -24.71
CA ASP A 171 -13.59 -12.40 -25.14
C ASP A 171 -12.62 -12.35 -23.95
N PRO A 172 -11.39 -12.88 -24.13
CA PRO A 172 -10.37 -12.82 -23.09
C PRO A 172 -9.98 -11.37 -22.75
N LEU A 173 -9.99 -11.02 -21.46
CA LEU A 173 -9.64 -9.69 -20.99
C LEU A 173 -8.12 -9.53 -20.78
N PRO A 174 -7.56 -8.34 -21.01
CA PRO A 174 -6.18 -8.04 -20.65
C PRO A 174 -6.00 -7.94 -19.13
N VAL A 175 -4.75 -8.01 -18.67
CA VAL A 175 -4.39 -8.05 -17.24
C VAL A 175 -3.33 -7.00 -16.91
N LEU A 176 -3.57 -6.22 -15.88
CA LEU A 176 -2.57 -5.38 -15.22
C LEU A 176 -2.11 -6.07 -13.93
N TYR A 177 -0.81 -6.35 -13.81
CA TYR A 177 -0.16 -6.74 -12.57
C TYR A 177 0.38 -5.47 -11.90
N PHE A 178 0.01 -5.22 -10.63
CA PHE A 178 0.39 -4.00 -9.92
C PHE A 178 1.08 -4.32 -8.60
N TYR A 179 2.28 -3.77 -8.40
CA TYR A 179 3.16 -4.05 -7.28
C TYR A 179 3.18 -2.90 -6.26
N HIS A 180 2.97 -3.24 -4.99
CA HIS A 180 3.01 -2.28 -3.87
C HIS A 180 4.44 -1.91 -3.46
N GLY A 181 4.59 -0.91 -2.57
CA GLY A 181 5.86 -0.42 -2.07
C GLY A 181 6.43 -1.22 -0.89
N PHE A 182 7.64 -0.83 -0.47
CA PHE A 182 8.31 -1.42 0.69
C PHE A 182 7.48 -1.23 1.97
N GLY A 183 7.34 -2.29 2.75
CA GLY A 183 6.57 -2.29 4.00
C GLY A 183 5.06 -2.26 3.82
N ASP A 184 4.58 -2.27 2.59
CA ASP A 184 3.16 -2.38 2.24
C ASP A 184 2.72 -3.86 2.13
N SER A 185 1.52 -4.06 1.63
CA SER A 185 0.97 -5.35 1.25
C SER A 185 0.07 -5.18 0.02
N GLY A 186 -0.35 -6.27 -0.60
CA GLY A 186 -1.34 -6.19 -1.67
C GLY A 186 -2.63 -5.50 -1.22
N LEU A 187 -3.03 -5.68 0.04
CA LEU A 187 -4.20 -5.01 0.60
C LEU A 187 -4.01 -3.49 0.78
N SER A 188 -2.78 -3.02 1.02
CA SER A 188 -2.49 -1.57 1.05
C SER A 188 -2.78 -0.91 -0.30
N ALA A 189 -2.43 -1.55 -1.41
CA ALA A 189 -2.75 -1.04 -2.75
C ALA A 189 -4.27 -1.00 -3.01
N ILE A 190 -5.02 -1.94 -2.45
CA ILE A 190 -6.48 -1.97 -2.53
C ILE A 190 -7.10 -0.85 -1.69
N ASP A 191 -6.78 -0.78 -0.41
CA ASP A 191 -7.45 0.12 0.53
C ASP A 191 -6.90 1.54 0.47
N GLN A 192 -5.60 1.71 0.59
CA GLN A 192 -4.94 3.03 0.52
C GLN A 192 -4.82 3.53 -0.92
N GLY A 193 -4.49 2.65 -1.87
CA GLY A 193 -4.40 2.96 -3.30
C GLY A 193 -5.75 3.21 -3.96
N ARG A 194 -6.83 2.71 -3.37
CA ARG A 194 -8.22 2.82 -3.90
C ARG A 194 -8.36 2.23 -5.32
N ILE A 195 -7.58 1.20 -5.62
CA ILE A 195 -7.57 0.59 -6.96
C ILE A 195 -8.98 0.19 -7.44
N PRO A 196 -9.81 -0.54 -6.67
CA PRO A 196 -11.16 -0.89 -7.13
C PRO A 196 -12.01 0.33 -7.49
N GLN A 197 -12.01 1.37 -6.65
CA GLN A 197 -12.81 2.57 -6.86
C GLN A 197 -12.36 3.36 -8.09
N ILE A 198 -11.05 3.49 -8.27
CA ILE A 198 -10.49 4.15 -9.48
C ILE A 198 -10.93 3.37 -10.72
N MET A 199 -10.83 2.05 -10.71
CA MET A 199 -11.19 1.19 -11.84
C MET A 199 -12.69 1.25 -12.14
N ASP A 200 -13.55 1.12 -11.12
CA ASP A 200 -15.01 1.20 -11.27
C ASP A 200 -15.44 2.55 -11.84
N ASN A 201 -14.91 3.64 -11.27
CA ASN A 201 -15.26 5.00 -11.68
C ASN A 201 -14.79 5.30 -13.12
N LEU A 202 -13.56 4.93 -13.47
CA LEU A 202 -13.02 5.16 -14.82
C LEU A 202 -13.72 4.28 -15.86
N LEU A 203 -14.11 3.06 -15.51
CA LEU A 203 -14.86 2.19 -16.40
C LEU A 203 -16.26 2.74 -16.65
N ALA A 204 -16.96 3.20 -15.61
CA ALA A 204 -18.26 3.85 -15.73
C ALA A 204 -18.22 5.14 -16.57
N GLU A 205 -17.10 5.87 -16.51
CA GLU A 205 -16.84 7.05 -17.35
C GLU A 205 -16.43 6.69 -18.79
N GLY A 206 -16.29 5.41 -19.14
CA GLY A 206 -15.82 4.95 -20.46
C GLY A 206 -14.37 5.31 -20.78
N LYS A 207 -13.55 5.63 -19.77
CA LYS A 207 -12.17 6.10 -19.94
C LYS A 207 -11.16 4.97 -20.06
N ILE A 208 -11.50 3.78 -19.59
CA ILE A 208 -10.64 2.59 -19.63
C ILE A 208 -11.30 1.42 -20.37
N LYS A 209 -10.50 0.51 -20.87
CA LYS A 209 -10.98 -0.79 -21.38
C LYS A 209 -11.24 -1.73 -20.20
N PRO A 210 -12.21 -2.66 -20.29
CA PRO A 210 -12.33 -3.73 -19.32
C PRO A 210 -11.03 -4.54 -19.26
N MET A 211 -10.54 -4.77 -18.04
CA MET A 211 -9.31 -5.51 -17.76
C MET A 211 -9.40 -6.14 -16.37
N LEU A 212 -8.54 -7.10 -16.06
CA LEU A 212 -8.30 -7.55 -14.70
C LEU A 212 -7.15 -6.75 -14.08
N VAL A 213 -7.21 -6.52 -12.77
CA VAL A 213 -6.08 -5.99 -12.00
C VAL A 213 -5.69 -7.02 -10.96
N VAL A 214 -4.44 -7.47 -11.02
CA VAL A 214 -3.85 -8.46 -10.10
C VAL A 214 -2.85 -7.76 -9.20
N VAL A 215 -3.06 -7.84 -7.89
CA VAL A 215 -2.22 -7.21 -6.88
C VAL A 215 -1.67 -8.30 -5.97
N PRO A 216 -0.46 -8.83 -6.24
CA PRO A 216 0.19 -9.78 -5.35
C PRO A 216 0.82 -9.06 -4.14
N ASP A 217 1.15 -9.83 -3.12
CA ASP A 217 2.08 -9.37 -2.09
C ASP A 217 3.50 -9.55 -2.63
N THR A 218 4.24 -8.46 -2.77
CA THR A 218 5.56 -8.45 -3.42
C THR A 218 6.74 -8.40 -2.44
N GLU A 219 6.47 -8.37 -1.13
CA GLU A 219 7.47 -8.76 -0.14
C GLU A 219 7.43 -10.28 0.01
N THR A 220 8.51 -10.93 -0.42
CA THR A 220 8.52 -12.38 -0.65
C THR A 220 8.77 -13.18 0.61
N ASP A 221 9.33 -12.56 1.66
CA ASP A 221 9.63 -13.16 2.97
C ASP A 221 10.48 -14.45 2.90
N ILE A 222 11.23 -14.63 1.80
CA ILE A 222 12.19 -15.73 1.75
C ILE A 222 13.32 -15.46 2.76
N PRO A 223 13.93 -16.51 3.35
CA PRO A 223 14.95 -16.34 4.42
C PRO A 223 16.11 -15.43 4.02
N GLU A 224 16.49 -15.43 2.75
CA GLU A 224 17.57 -14.62 2.19
C GLU A 224 17.17 -13.16 1.95
N ALA A 225 15.87 -12.85 1.91
CA ALA A 225 15.34 -11.53 1.62
C ALA A 225 14.28 -11.09 2.65
N VAL A 226 14.63 -11.18 3.93
CA VAL A 226 13.87 -10.59 5.03
C VAL A 226 14.50 -9.23 5.35
N ALA A 227 13.73 -8.16 5.20
CA ALA A 227 14.25 -6.79 5.30
C ALA A 227 14.89 -6.46 6.65
N GLU A 228 14.38 -7.06 7.72
CA GLU A 228 14.87 -6.90 9.09
C GLU A 228 16.29 -7.44 9.29
N ASN A 229 16.72 -8.39 8.45
CA ASN A 229 18.08 -8.96 8.50
C ASN A 229 19.15 -8.00 7.95
N PHE A 230 18.72 -6.86 7.36
CA PHE A 230 19.63 -5.90 6.75
C PHE A 230 19.50 -4.52 7.39
N PRO A 231 20.63 -3.86 7.75
CA PRO A 231 20.61 -2.47 8.17
C PRO A 231 19.93 -1.58 7.10
N PRO A 232 19.15 -0.55 7.50
CA PRO A 232 18.40 0.28 6.54
C PRO A 232 19.24 0.85 5.38
N GLN A 233 20.48 1.25 5.67
CA GLN A 233 21.42 1.79 4.67
C GLN A 233 21.93 0.76 3.66
N GLU A 234 21.83 -0.53 3.97
CA GLU A 234 22.29 -1.63 3.11
C GLU A 234 21.17 -2.28 2.33
N ARG A 235 19.89 -2.05 2.70
CA ARG A 235 18.73 -2.70 2.09
C ARG A 235 18.66 -2.52 0.58
N ARG A 236 19.04 -1.36 0.07
CA ARG A 236 19.06 -1.11 -1.38
C ARG A 236 20.02 -2.03 -2.13
N LYS A 237 21.15 -2.41 -1.52
CA LYS A 237 22.18 -3.23 -2.16
C LYS A 237 22.00 -4.73 -1.92
N THR A 238 21.25 -5.11 -0.89
CA THR A 238 21.12 -6.51 -0.45
C THR A 238 19.68 -6.99 -0.56
N PHE A 239 18.76 -6.42 0.21
CA PHE A 239 17.37 -6.84 0.26
C PHE A 239 16.65 -6.62 -1.09
N TYR A 240 16.74 -5.43 -1.68
CA TYR A 240 15.96 -5.12 -2.89
C TYR A 240 16.29 -6.03 -4.08
N PRO A 241 17.57 -6.30 -4.42
CA PRO A 241 17.88 -7.24 -5.50
C PRO A 241 17.37 -8.65 -5.24
N LEU A 242 17.54 -9.17 -4.02
CA LEU A 242 17.09 -10.51 -3.63
C LEU A 242 15.56 -10.63 -3.69
N ASN A 243 14.87 -9.66 -3.09
CA ASN A 243 13.40 -9.62 -3.11
C ASN A 243 12.84 -9.45 -4.52
N ALA A 244 13.47 -8.62 -5.36
CA ALA A 244 13.04 -8.45 -6.75
C ALA A 244 13.24 -9.73 -7.58
N GLN A 245 14.35 -10.44 -7.39
CA GLN A 245 14.60 -11.72 -8.06
C GLN A 245 13.57 -12.79 -7.64
N ALA A 246 13.25 -12.84 -6.35
CA ALA A 246 12.26 -13.77 -5.83
C ALA A 246 10.84 -13.45 -6.35
N ALA A 247 10.44 -12.18 -6.34
CA ALA A 247 9.16 -11.72 -6.87
C ALA A 247 9.05 -11.95 -8.39
N ASP A 248 10.12 -11.73 -9.15
CA ASP A 248 10.20 -12.03 -10.58
C ASP A 248 9.94 -13.52 -10.85
N LYS A 249 10.65 -14.39 -10.13
CA LYS A 249 10.47 -15.82 -10.23
C LYS A 249 9.04 -16.26 -9.89
N GLU A 250 8.47 -15.71 -8.82
CA GLU A 250 7.08 -15.98 -8.42
C GLU A 250 6.08 -15.51 -9.48
N LEU A 251 6.27 -14.29 -10.02
CA LEU A 251 5.41 -13.77 -11.08
C LEU A 251 5.32 -14.72 -12.26
N MET A 252 6.47 -15.16 -12.75
CA MET A 252 6.55 -15.96 -13.99
C MET A 252 6.17 -17.42 -13.78
N GLN A 253 6.53 -18.01 -12.64
CA GLN A 253 6.33 -19.44 -12.41
C GLN A 253 5.00 -19.80 -11.73
N ASP A 254 4.45 -18.87 -10.95
CA ASP A 254 3.25 -19.15 -10.15
C ASP A 254 2.09 -18.20 -10.47
N ILE A 255 2.30 -16.87 -10.46
CA ILE A 255 1.19 -15.89 -10.53
C ILE A 255 0.59 -15.85 -11.92
N ILE A 256 1.39 -15.62 -12.98
CA ILE A 256 0.86 -15.58 -14.37
C ILE A 256 0.17 -16.92 -14.71
N PRO A 257 0.77 -18.10 -14.50
CA PRO A 257 0.10 -19.38 -14.75
C PRO A 257 -1.19 -19.56 -13.94
N LEU A 258 -1.24 -19.11 -12.69
CA LEU A 258 -2.43 -19.14 -11.85
C LEU A 258 -3.58 -18.30 -12.44
N ILE A 259 -3.27 -17.08 -12.85
CA ILE A 259 -4.25 -16.16 -13.47
C ILE A 259 -4.71 -16.71 -14.82
N ASP A 260 -3.80 -17.17 -15.66
CA ASP A 260 -4.10 -17.76 -16.97
C ASP A 260 -4.96 -19.03 -16.88
N ALA A 261 -4.88 -19.76 -15.77
CA ALA A 261 -5.68 -20.96 -15.53
C ALA A 261 -7.06 -20.66 -14.89
N ARG A 262 -7.18 -19.59 -14.09
CA ARG A 262 -8.40 -19.31 -13.33
C ARG A 262 -9.32 -18.26 -13.96
N PHE A 263 -8.79 -17.47 -14.88
CA PHE A 263 -9.54 -16.38 -15.51
C PHE A 263 -9.45 -16.47 -17.03
N ASN A 264 -10.48 -15.99 -17.70
CA ASN A 264 -10.47 -15.85 -19.15
C ASN A 264 -9.72 -14.58 -19.55
N VAL A 265 -8.42 -14.71 -19.76
CA VAL A 265 -7.50 -13.60 -20.01
C VAL A 265 -6.65 -13.78 -21.26
N ARG A 266 -6.22 -12.66 -21.81
CA ARG A 266 -5.23 -12.63 -22.89
C ARG A 266 -3.87 -13.11 -22.37
N LYS A 267 -3.19 -13.96 -23.17
CA LYS A 267 -1.91 -14.57 -22.81
C LYS A 267 -0.73 -14.01 -23.59
N ASP A 268 -1.00 -13.10 -24.50
CA ASP A 268 0.02 -12.39 -25.27
C ASP A 268 0.53 -11.15 -24.55
N ALA A 269 1.66 -10.61 -24.99
CA ALA A 269 2.27 -9.42 -24.40
C ALA A 269 1.38 -8.18 -24.50
N ASP A 270 0.66 -8.02 -25.62
CA ASP A 270 -0.24 -6.87 -25.80
C ASP A 270 -1.43 -6.91 -24.81
N GLY A 271 -1.73 -8.09 -24.25
CA GLY A 271 -2.73 -8.30 -23.22
C GLY A 271 -2.20 -8.22 -21.79
N ARG A 272 -0.90 -7.95 -21.57
CA ARG A 272 -0.32 -7.89 -20.23
C ARG A 272 0.39 -6.57 -19.97
N ALA A 273 0.04 -5.95 -18.83
CA ALA A 273 0.70 -4.77 -18.28
C ALA A 273 1.33 -5.10 -16.92
N LEU A 274 2.46 -4.46 -16.63
CA LEU A 274 3.14 -4.56 -15.35
C LEU A 274 3.47 -3.16 -14.86
N ALA A 275 3.09 -2.85 -13.62
CA ALA A 275 3.37 -1.57 -13.00
C ALA A 275 3.61 -1.73 -11.49
N GLY A 276 4.23 -0.74 -10.89
CA GLY A 276 4.40 -0.72 -9.43
C GLY A 276 4.90 0.61 -8.92
N LEU A 277 4.82 0.79 -7.61
CA LEU A 277 5.25 2.00 -6.92
C LEU A 277 6.45 1.71 -5.99
N SER A 278 7.36 2.66 -5.88
CA SER A 278 8.52 2.59 -4.98
C SER A 278 9.35 1.30 -5.20
N GLN A 279 9.49 0.44 -4.18
CA GLN A 279 10.10 -0.89 -4.34
C GLN A 279 9.38 -1.71 -5.42
N GLY A 280 8.04 -1.70 -5.45
CA GLY A 280 7.28 -2.38 -6.50
C GLY A 280 7.54 -1.83 -7.90
N GLY A 281 7.87 -0.54 -8.01
CA GLY A 281 8.32 0.08 -9.26
C GLY A 281 9.67 -0.47 -9.75
N TYR A 282 10.59 -0.78 -8.82
CA TYR A 282 11.83 -1.49 -9.14
C TYR A 282 11.58 -2.94 -9.58
N GLN A 283 10.73 -3.65 -8.84
CA GLN A 283 10.36 -5.03 -9.18
C GLN A 283 9.67 -5.12 -10.55
N ALA A 284 8.77 -4.17 -10.85
CA ALA A 284 8.13 -4.08 -12.15
C ALA A 284 9.16 -3.80 -13.28
N LEU A 285 10.12 -2.92 -13.04
CA LEU A 285 11.20 -2.66 -13.98
C LEU A 285 12.07 -3.91 -14.21
N VAL A 286 12.44 -4.63 -13.14
CA VAL A 286 13.24 -5.86 -13.23
C VAL A 286 12.48 -6.92 -14.01
N SER A 287 11.26 -7.26 -13.63
CA SER A 287 10.47 -8.30 -14.30
C SER A 287 10.11 -7.91 -15.74
N GLY A 288 9.70 -6.65 -15.97
CA GLY A 288 9.33 -6.18 -17.32
C GLY A 288 10.50 -6.18 -18.30
N MET A 289 11.72 -5.87 -17.82
CA MET A 289 12.91 -5.89 -18.67
C MET A 289 13.49 -7.29 -18.85
N ASN A 290 13.47 -8.15 -17.82
CA ASN A 290 13.94 -9.53 -17.92
C ASN A 290 13.03 -10.40 -18.80
N HIS A 291 11.74 -10.07 -18.87
CA HIS A 291 10.72 -10.82 -19.62
C HIS A 291 9.96 -9.91 -20.61
N LEU A 292 10.71 -9.13 -21.37
CA LEU A 292 10.18 -8.13 -22.30
C LEU A 292 9.15 -8.73 -23.27
N GLU A 293 9.32 -9.98 -23.68
CA GLU A 293 8.38 -10.70 -24.56
C GLU A 293 7.02 -10.99 -23.92
N SER A 294 6.91 -10.88 -22.59
CA SER A 294 5.70 -11.19 -21.84
C SER A 294 4.78 -9.99 -21.59
N PHE A 295 5.30 -8.77 -21.77
CA PHE A 295 4.60 -7.53 -21.44
C PHE A 295 4.65 -6.53 -22.59
N GLY A 296 3.49 -5.93 -22.90
CA GLY A 296 3.40 -4.82 -23.85
C GLY A 296 3.37 -3.45 -23.18
N TRP A 297 3.16 -3.39 -21.86
CA TRP A 297 2.92 -2.16 -21.11
C TRP A 297 3.69 -2.22 -19.82
N LEU A 298 4.50 -1.20 -19.55
CA LEU A 298 5.36 -1.14 -18.36
C LEU A 298 5.26 0.23 -17.70
N ALA A 299 5.19 0.26 -16.36
CA ALA A 299 5.30 1.52 -15.62
C ALA A 299 6.07 1.37 -14.31
N THR A 300 6.76 2.44 -13.92
CA THR A 300 7.40 2.61 -12.62
C THR A 300 7.01 3.96 -12.02
N PHE A 301 6.41 3.92 -10.83
CA PHE A 301 5.98 5.11 -10.09
C PHE A 301 6.91 5.34 -8.91
N SER A 302 7.74 6.35 -8.97
CA SER A 302 8.77 6.63 -7.96
C SER A 302 9.60 5.38 -7.61
N GLY A 303 9.95 4.57 -8.62
CA GLY A 303 10.66 3.32 -8.40
C GLY A 303 12.13 3.54 -8.03
N VAL A 304 12.68 2.64 -7.22
CA VAL A 304 14.13 2.45 -7.17
C VAL A 304 14.58 1.95 -8.54
N THR A 305 15.79 2.28 -8.97
CA THR A 305 16.28 1.91 -10.30
C THR A 305 17.71 1.42 -10.27
N THR A 306 18.24 1.00 -11.43
CA THR A 306 19.63 0.57 -11.58
C THR A 306 20.65 1.66 -11.26
N THR A 307 20.23 2.90 -11.16
CA THR A 307 21.09 4.01 -10.71
C THR A 307 21.65 3.77 -9.31
N THR A 308 20.85 3.20 -8.41
CA THR A 308 21.26 2.94 -7.01
C THR A 308 21.25 1.45 -6.63
N VAL A 309 20.56 0.61 -7.41
CA VAL A 309 20.48 -0.84 -7.22
C VAL A 309 20.82 -1.54 -8.54
N PRO A 310 22.11 -1.80 -8.82
CA PRO A 310 22.52 -2.44 -10.07
C PRO A 310 21.78 -3.75 -10.34
N ASN A 311 21.37 -3.95 -11.59
CA ASN A 311 20.75 -5.17 -12.08
C ASN A 311 21.24 -5.45 -13.50
N ALA A 312 22.09 -6.46 -13.62
CA ALA A 312 22.76 -6.79 -14.89
C ALA A 312 21.76 -7.11 -16.01
N GLY A 313 20.62 -7.73 -15.71
CA GLY A 313 19.57 -8.03 -16.69
C GLY A 313 18.93 -6.75 -17.24
N VAL A 314 18.50 -5.86 -16.36
CA VAL A 314 17.93 -4.55 -16.74
C VAL A 314 18.95 -3.73 -17.53
N GLU A 315 20.21 -3.65 -17.05
CA GLU A 315 21.26 -2.88 -17.72
C GLU A 315 21.61 -3.43 -19.10
N ALA A 316 21.58 -4.76 -19.27
CA ALA A 316 21.78 -5.39 -20.57
C ALA A 316 20.60 -5.11 -21.53
N GLN A 317 19.38 -5.15 -21.00
CA GLN A 317 18.18 -4.89 -21.80
C GLN A 317 18.09 -3.42 -22.24
N LEU A 318 18.43 -2.46 -21.37
CA LEU A 318 18.44 -1.03 -21.71
C LEU A 318 19.43 -0.69 -22.85
N LYS A 319 20.40 -1.55 -23.13
CA LYS A 319 21.30 -1.42 -24.29
C LYS A 319 20.71 -1.96 -25.59
N GLN A 320 19.44 -2.39 -25.57
CA GLN A 320 18.73 -2.93 -26.73
C GLN A 320 17.48 -2.07 -27.06
N PRO A 321 17.63 -0.78 -27.39
CA PRO A 321 16.50 0.15 -27.53
C PRO A 321 15.51 -0.29 -28.61
N ASP A 322 15.97 -0.87 -29.72
CA ASP A 322 15.09 -1.33 -30.79
C ASP A 322 14.14 -2.45 -30.33
N ALA A 323 14.63 -3.36 -29.50
CA ALA A 323 13.81 -4.44 -28.95
C ALA A 323 12.74 -3.86 -27.99
N ILE A 324 13.13 -2.95 -27.09
CA ILE A 324 12.23 -2.29 -26.15
C ILE A 324 11.17 -1.46 -26.91
N ASN A 325 11.61 -0.60 -27.83
CA ASN A 325 10.73 0.28 -28.60
C ASN A 325 9.77 -0.48 -29.54
N LYS A 326 10.14 -1.68 -29.98
CA LYS A 326 9.29 -2.55 -30.76
C LYS A 326 8.26 -3.28 -29.90
N GLN A 327 8.68 -3.73 -28.73
CA GLN A 327 7.85 -4.58 -27.86
C GLN A 327 6.88 -3.77 -27.00
N LEU A 328 7.35 -2.71 -26.36
CA LEU A 328 6.50 -1.92 -25.45
C LEU A 328 5.62 -0.95 -26.24
N ARG A 329 4.33 -1.05 -26.03
CA ARG A 329 3.31 -0.09 -26.51
C ARG A 329 3.35 1.21 -25.70
N ASN A 330 3.69 1.07 -24.43
CA ASN A 330 3.92 2.20 -23.53
C ASN A 330 4.91 1.82 -22.43
N PHE A 331 5.82 2.73 -22.14
CA PHE A 331 6.68 2.70 -20.96
C PHE A 331 6.48 4.01 -20.21
N THR A 332 5.87 3.97 -19.02
CA THR A 332 5.59 5.16 -18.21
C THR A 332 6.53 5.24 -17.01
N VAL A 333 7.11 6.42 -16.80
CA VAL A 333 7.99 6.75 -15.67
C VAL A 333 7.41 7.95 -14.94
N VAL A 334 7.12 7.78 -13.65
CA VAL A 334 6.47 8.81 -12.82
C VAL A 334 7.30 9.11 -11.59
N VAL A 335 7.30 10.39 -11.15
CA VAL A 335 7.96 10.81 -9.91
C VAL A 335 7.31 12.09 -9.35
N GLY A 336 7.37 12.29 -8.04
CA GLY A 336 7.12 13.58 -7.41
C GLY A 336 8.30 14.53 -7.63
N GLU A 337 8.05 15.81 -7.85
CA GLU A 337 9.11 16.82 -8.06
C GLU A 337 10.08 16.89 -6.87
N LYS A 338 9.54 16.72 -5.65
CA LYS A 338 10.30 16.74 -4.39
C LYS A 338 10.61 15.37 -3.84
N ASP A 339 10.49 14.29 -4.65
CA ASP A 339 10.74 12.93 -4.19
C ASP A 339 12.15 12.77 -3.61
N SER A 340 12.23 12.82 -2.28
CA SER A 340 13.46 12.72 -1.51
C SER A 340 14.00 11.29 -1.41
N VAL A 341 13.17 10.28 -1.73
CA VAL A 341 13.49 8.86 -1.58
C VAL A 341 14.07 8.29 -2.87
N THR A 342 13.41 8.50 -4.00
CA THR A 342 13.76 7.90 -5.30
C THR A 342 13.92 8.91 -6.43
N GLY A 343 13.84 10.21 -6.16
CA GLY A 343 13.98 11.25 -7.19
C GLY A 343 15.28 11.15 -7.99
N LYS A 344 16.40 10.80 -7.32
CA LYS A 344 17.70 10.58 -7.99
C LYS A 344 17.69 9.32 -8.86
N ASP A 345 17.02 8.27 -8.40
CA ASP A 345 16.85 7.02 -9.15
C ASP A 345 16.12 7.30 -10.47
N ILE A 346 14.97 7.97 -10.37
CA ILE A 346 14.14 8.28 -11.55
C ILE A 346 14.84 9.26 -12.50
N ALA A 347 15.56 10.26 -11.98
CA ALA A 347 16.36 11.17 -12.82
C ALA A 347 17.46 10.41 -13.59
N GLY A 348 18.13 9.45 -12.93
CA GLY A 348 19.12 8.57 -13.56
C GLY A 348 18.51 7.67 -14.63
N LEU A 349 17.37 7.02 -14.33
CA LEU A 349 16.65 6.22 -15.30
C LEU A 349 16.22 7.05 -16.52
N LYS A 350 15.63 8.22 -16.30
CA LYS A 350 15.22 9.14 -17.36
C LYS A 350 16.40 9.47 -18.28
N SER A 351 17.54 9.84 -17.70
CA SER A 351 18.75 10.16 -18.46
C SER A 351 19.25 8.96 -19.27
N GLU A 352 19.21 7.75 -18.71
CA GLU A 352 19.64 6.55 -19.44
C GLU A 352 18.67 6.19 -20.57
N LEU A 353 17.36 6.31 -20.35
CA LEU A 353 16.34 6.06 -21.40
C LEU A 353 16.50 7.05 -22.57
N GLU A 354 16.73 8.34 -22.26
CA GLU A 354 16.99 9.38 -23.28
C GLU A 354 18.28 9.11 -24.06
N LYS A 355 19.37 8.77 -23.37
CA LYS A 355 20.65 8.43 -23.96
C LYS A 355 20.56 7.22 -24.91
N GLN A 356 19.82 6.21 -24.52
CA GLN A 356 19.60 4.99 -25.32
C GLN A 356 18.50 5.15 -26.38
N GLN A 357 17.84 6.30 -26.47
CA GLN A 357 16.72 6.56 -27.39
C GLN A 357 15.52 5.60 -27.20
N ILE A 358 15.29 5.16 -25.96
CA ILE A 358 14.14 4.39 -25.59
C ILE A 358 12.94 5.33 -25.46
N LYS A 359 11.80 4.96 -26.07
CA LYS A 359 10.56 5.72 -26.00
C LYS A 359 9.89 5.50 -24.64
N PHE A 360 9.53 6.57 -23.96
CA PHE A 360 8.82 6.52 -22.69
C PHE A 360 8.00 7.79 -22.46
N ASP A 361 6.94 7.66 -21.65
CA ASP A 361 6.17 8.79 -21.11
C ASP A 361 6.75 9.16 -19.74
N TYR A 362 7.05 10.42 -19.54
CA TYR A 362 7.56 10.93 -18.26
C TYR A 362 6.57 11.91 -17.64
N HIS A 363 6.19 11.66 -16.38
CA HIS A 363 5.32 12.53 -15.61
C HIS A 363 5.96 12.90 -14.28
N GLN A 364 6.10 14.22 -14.05
CA GLN A 364 6.57 14.76 -12.78
C GLN A 364 5.47 15.58 -12.13
N TYR A 365 5.06 15.18 -10.92
CA TYR A 365 4.00 15.85 -10.18
C TYR A 365 4.56 17.01 -9.35
N PRO A 366 4.17 18.28 -9.66
CA PRO A 366 4.75 19.47 -9.03
C PRO A 366 4.47 19.51 -7.53
N GLY A 367 5.50 19.85 -6.76
CA GLY A 367 5.42 20.09 -5.33
C GLY A 367 5.24 18.86 -4.46
N LEU A 368 5.03 17.66 -5.06
CA LEU A 368 4.79 16.40 -4.36
C LEU A 368 6.07 15.61 -4.11
N ASN A 369 6.05 14.81 -3.03
CA ASN A 369 7.16 13.97 -2.59
C ASN A 369 6.92 12.49 -2.94
N HIS A 370 7.43 11.55 -2.15
CA HIS A 370 7.28 10.10 -2.27
C HIS A 370 5.99 9.64 -1.58
N GLU A 371 4.85 9.79 -2.23
CA GLU A 371 3.55 9.71 -1.56
C GLU A 371 2.40 9.31 -2.49
N MET A 372 1.27 8.89 -1.89
CA MET A 372 0.08 8.44 -2.61
C MET A 372 -0.55 9.53 -3.48
N ASP A 373 -0.31 10.80 -3.19
CA ASP A 373 -0.81 11.92 -4.00
C ASP A 373 -0.10 12.02 -5.36
N VAL A 374 1.07 11.39 -5.50
CA VAL A 374 1.72 11.10 -6.79
C VAL A 374 1.14 9.85 -7.43
N TRP A 375 1.01 8.76 -6.67
CA TRP A 375 0.79 7.42 -7.24
C TRP A 375 -0.67 7.14 -7.61
N ARG A 376 -1.65 7.66 -6.88
CA ARG A 376 -3.08 7.51 -7.23
C ARG A 376 -3.43 8.17 -8.57
N PRO A 377 -3.10 9.45 -8.81
CA PRO A 377 -3.33 10.04 -10.13
C PRO A 377 -2.48 9.38 -11.22
N ALA A 378 -1.22 9.02 -10.93
CA ALA A 378 -0.38 8.30 -11.88
C ALA A 378 -0.99 6.96 -12.30
N TYR A 379 -1.53 6.20 -11.33
CA TYR A 379 -2.26 4.96 -11.61
C TYR A 379 -3.49 5.22 -12.47
N ALA A 380 -4.32 6.20 -12.11
CA ALA A 380 -5.51 6.56 -12.86
C ALA A 380 -5.20 7.01 -14.30
N GLU A 381 -4.11 7.75 -14.52
CA GLU A 381 -3.66 8.16 -15.85
C GLU A 381 -3.08 6.98 -16.64
N PHE A 382 -2.31 6.11 -16.01
CA PHE A 382 -1.71 4.95 -16.65
C PHE A 382 -2.76 3.96 -17.15
N VAL A 383 -3.75 3.59 -16.32
CA VAL A 383 -4.79 2.62 -16.73
C VAL A 383 -5.64 3.13 -17.88
N GLN A 384 -5.75 4.45 -18.07
CA GLN A 384 -6.46 5.05 -19.21
C GLN A 384 -5.70 4.89 -20.54
N LYS A 385 -4.40 4.61 -20.50
CA LYS A 385 -3.58 4.37 -21.70
C LYS A 385 -3.59 2.90 -22.12
N LEU A 386 -3.82 1.99 -21.17
CA LEU A 386 -3.66 0.56 -21.36
C LEU A 386 -4.62 -0.02 -22.40
N PHE A 387 -4.09 -0.96 -23.20
CA PHE A 387 -4.85 -1.86 -24.10
C PHE A 387 -5.71 -1.14 -25.16
N LYS A 388 -5.27 0.07 -25.58
CA LYS A 388 -5.91 0.85 -26.64
C LYS A 388 -5.34 0.53 -28.01
#